data_c822845db6936be216bebd30388f58d6
#
_entry.id   c822845db6936be216bebd30388f58d6
#
_cell.length_a   1.000
_cell.length_b   1.000
_cell.length_c   1.000
_cell.angle_alpha   90.00
_cell.angle_beta   90.00
_cell.angle_gamma   90.00
#
_symmetry.space_group_name_H-M   'P 1'
#
loop_
_entity.id
_entity.type
_entity.pdbx_description
1 polymer ?
#
loop_
_entity_poly.entity_id
_entity_poly.type
_entity_poly.pdbx_seq_one_letter_code
_entity_poly.pdbx_strand_id
1 'polypeptide(L)'
;LKFINYEYKMKNEELVWELVENKKEEFIKFSDRIFDTPEILYQEFKSVSEHTKMLKKEGFKVKESICNIPTAVMGEYGEDGPIIAILGEFDALPGLSQEAGIAEYKPLENTINGHGCGHNLLGAASLLAATAIKDWLFQNNIKARVRYYGCPAEEGGAAKTYMARDGFFDNVDVAICWH
;
A
#
# COMPACT_ATOMS: atom_id res chain seq x y z
N LEU A 1 -36.58 8.67 -3.88
CA LEU A 1 -35.52 7.73 -4.26
C LEU A 1 -34.15 8.41 -4.41
N LYS A 2 -34.05 9.60 -5.07
CA LYS A 2 -32.79 10.34 -5.22
C LYS A 2 -32.23 10.91 -3.88
N PHE A 3 -33.11 11.37 -2.98
CA PHE A 3 -32.68 11.91 -1.67
C PHE A 3 -32.14 10.82 -0.73
N ILE A 4 -32.79 9.65 -0.70
CA ILE A 4 -32.33 8.51 0.11
C ILE A 4 -30.93 8.04 -0.32
N ASN A 5 -30.66 7.98 -1.62
CA ASN A 5 -29.33 7.62 -2.14
C ASN A 5 -28.25 8.65 -1.81
N TYR A 6 -28.59 9.94 -1.71
CA TYR A 6 -27.63 10.99 -1.43
C TYR A 6 -27.20 10.97 0.06
N GLU A 7 -28.17 10.88 0.99
CA GLU A 7 -27.88 10.74 2.43
C GLU A 7 -27.10 9.46 2.74
N TYR A 8 -27.47 8.33 2.11
CA TYR A 8 -26.75 7.07 2.29
C TYR A 8 -25.30 7.16 1.78
N LYS A 9 -25.09 7.82 0.65
CA LYS A 9 -23.76 8.05 0.09
C LYS A 9 -22.90 8.92 0.99
N MET A 10 -23.39 10.05 1.45
CA MET A 10 -22.69 10.95 2.39
C MET A 10 -22.31 10.22 3.67
N LYS A 11 -23.23 9.46 4.26
CA LYS A 11 -22.95 8.69 5.47
C LYS A 11 -21.82 7.65 5.29
N ASN A 12 -21.75 7.01 4.14
CA ASN A 12 -20.66 6.05 3.84
C ASN A 12 -19.31 6.74 3.67
N GLU A 13 -19.26 7.89 3.02
CA GLU A 13 -18.06 8.70 2.88
C GLU A 13 -17.51 9.14 4.25
N GLU A 14 -18.36 9.63 5.13
CA GLU A 14 -18.00 10.02 6.51
C GLU A 14 -17.41 8.84 7.30
N LEU A 15 -18.06 7.66 7.24
CA LEU A 15 -17.56 6.45 7.89
C LEU A 15 -16.18 6.02 7.38
N VAL A 16 -15.95 6.09 6.07
CA VAL A 16 -14.64 5.74 5.50
C VAL A 16 -13.56 6.73 5.97
N TRP A 17 -13.88 8.03 6.03
CA TRP A 17 -12.95 9.03 6.56
C TRP A 17 -12.63 8.80 8.05
N GLU A 18 -13.60 8.43 8.86
CA GLU A 18 -13.37 8.07 10.27
C GLU A 18 -12.44 6.86 10.40
N LEU A 19 -12.60 5.82 9.56
CA LEU A 19 -11.72 4.65 9.55
C LEU A 19 -10.28 5.02 9.19
N VAL A 20 -10.09 5.93 8.25
CA VAL A 20 -8.78 6.46 7.87
C VAL A 20 -8.17 7.27 9.02
N GLU A 21 -8.90 8.24 9.57
CA GLU A 21 -8.41 9.11 10.66
C GLU A 21 -8.03 8.31 11.91
N ASN A 22 -8.77 7.27 12.26
CA ASN A 22 -8.49 6.43 13.41
C ASN A 22 -7.15 5.67 13.31
N LYS A 23 -6.62 5.48 12.10
CA LYS A 23 -5.36 4.75 11.85
C LYS A 23 -4.23 5.66 11.37
N LYS A 24 -4.51 6.92 11.07
CA LYS A 24 -3.61 7.89 10.44
C LYS A 24 -2.24 7.96 11.11
N GLU A 25 -2.19 8.16 12.42
CA GLU A 25 -0.92 8.30 13.16
C GLU A 25 -0.01 7.08 13.05
N GLU A 26 -0.60 5.89 13.00
CA GLU A 26 0.16 4.67 12.86
C GLU A 26 0.73 4.52 11.45
N PHE A 27 -0.07 4.86 10.45
CA PHE A 27 0.36 4.77 9.05
C PHE A 27 1.34 5.88 8.67
N ILE A 28 1.29 7.05 9.29
CA ILE A 28 2.35 8.07 9.19
C ILE A 28 3.67 7.47 9.70
N LYS A 29 3.70 6.93 10.91
CA LYS A 29 4.91 6.29 11.46
C LYS A 29 5.40 5.10 10.63
N PHE A 30 4.49 4.39 9.98
CA PHE A 30 4.84 3.31 9.04
C PHE A 30 5.54 3.87 7.80
N SER A 31 5.02 4.94 7.20
CA SER A 31 5.65 5.64 6.08
C SER A 31 7.03 6.20 6.46
N ASP A 32 7.15 6.81 7.65
CA ASP A 32 8.42 7.37 8.15
C ASP A 32 9.50 6.28 8.26
N ARG A 33 9.16 5.08 8.78
CA ARG A 33 10.12 3.97 8.86
C ARG A 33 10.61 3.50 7.50
N ILE A 34 9.79 3.58 6.47
CA ILE A 34 10.19 3.26 5.09
C ILE A 34 11.07 4.39 4.55
N PHE A 35 10.69 5.65 4.78
CA PHE A 35 11.49 6.82 4.41
C PHE A 35 12.91 6.77 4.99
N ASP A 36 13.05 6.38 6.24
CA ASP A 36 14.32 6.28 6.96
C ASP A 36 15.23 5.13 6.46
N THR A 37 14.69 4.22 5.65
CA THR A 37 15.40 3.07 5.09
C THR A 37 15.22 2.99 3.58
N PRO A 38 15.76 3.95 2.79
CA PRO A 38 15.52 4.04 1.35
C PRO A 38 16.25 2.93 0.59
N GLU A 39 15.53 1.86 0.32
CA GLU A 39 16.00 0.68 -0.40
C GLU A 39 15.59 0.76 -1.87
N ILE A 40 16.51 0.48 -2.78
CA ILE A 40 16.28 0.51 -4.23
C ILE A 40 15.82 -0.83 -4.77
N LEU A 41 15.40 -0.83 -6.02
CA LEU A 41 14.78 -1.94 -6.75
C LEU A 41 15.30 -3.34 -6.37
N TYR A 42 14.38 -4.22 -6.04
CA TYR A 42 14.56 -5.61 -5.59
C TYR A 42 15.45 -5.81 -4.35
N GLN A 43 15.80 -4.73 -3.64
CA GLN A 43 16.54 -4.76 -2.38
C GLN A 43 15.71 -4.22 -1.19
N GLU A 44 14.41 -4.06 -1.38
CA GLU A 44 13.46 -3.46 -0.43
C GLU A 44 13.09 -4.43 0.72
N PHE A 45 14.09 -5.10 1.32
CA PHE A 45 13.86 -6.15 2.33
C PHE A 45 13.28 -5.62 3.64
N LYS A 46 13.71 -4.45 4.10
CA LYS A 46 13.16 -3.83 5.30
C LYS A 46 11.79 -3.25 5.03
N SER A 47 11.62 -2.59 3.89
CA SER A 47 10.35 -2.00 3.46
C SER A 47 9.26 -3.07 3.31
N VAL A 48 9.54 -4.20 2.65
CA VAL A 48 8.58 -5.30 2.55
C VAL A 48 8.31 -5.97 3.90
N SER A 49 9.31 -6.04 4.79
CA SER A 49 9.10 -6.53 6.16
C SER A 49 8.14 -5.65 6.95
N GLU A 50 8.25 -4.33 6.84
CA GLU A 50 7.32 -3.39 7.47
C GLU A 50 5.90 -3.53 6.89
N HIS A 51 5.75 -3.67 5.56
CA HIS A 51 4.46 -3.95 4.91
C HIS A 51 3.86 -5.27 5.38
N THR A 52 4.67 -6.34 5.45
CA THR A 52 4.24 -7.65 5.96
C THR A 52 3.74 -7.59 7.40
N LYS A 53 4.45 -6.89 8.28
CA LYS A 53 4.04 -6.69 9.67
C LYS A 53 2.72 -5.93 9.76
N MET A 54 2.58 -4.85 9.00
CA MET A 54 1.36 -4.04 8.99
C MET A 54 0.17 -4.83 8.44
N LEU A 55 0.32 -5.56 7.34
CA LEU A 55 -0.71 -6.44 6.79
C LEU A 55 -1.17 -7.50 7.81
N LYS A 56 -0.23 -8.17 8.48
CA LYS A 56 -0.54 -9.17 9.52
C LYS A 56 -1.28 -8.52 10.70
N LYS A 57 -0.82 -7.34 11.16
CA LYS A 57 -1.46 -6.58 12.23
C LYS A 57 -2.89 -6.19 11.89
N GLU A 58 -3.13 -5.77 10.65
CA GLU A 58 -4.44 -5.39 10.15
C GLU A 58 -5.33 -6.60 9.78
N GLY A 59 -4.87 -7.83 10.01
CA GLY A 59 -5.67 -9.05 9.86
C GLY A 59 -5.77 -9.58 8.44
N PHE A 60 -4.90 -9.17 7.53
CA PHE A 60 -4.82 -9.76 6.19
C PHE A 60 -4.15 -11.14 6.24
N LYS A 61 -4.62 -12.06 5.39
CA LYS A 61 -3.89 -13.29 5.04
C LYS A 61 -2.75 -12.92 4.10
N VAL A 62 -1.50 -13.12 4.52
CA VAL A 62 -0.33 -12.62 3.80
C VAL A 62 0.36 -13.73 3.00
N LYS A 63 0.72 -13.43 1.75
CA LYS A 63 1.63 -14.22 0.91
C LYS A 63 2.88 -13.37 0.66
N GLU A 64 4.01 -13.87 1.11
CA GLU A 64 5.33 -13.25 0.90
C GLU A 64 6.01 -13.84 -0.33
N SER A 65 6.95 -13.11 -0.93
CA SER A 65 7.74 -13.53 -2.09
C SER A 65 6.90 -13.99 -3.29
N ILE A 66 5.79 -13.29 -3.57
CA ILE A 66 4.97 -13.60 -4.75
C ILE A 66 5.78 -13.42 -6.04
N CYS A 67 5.45 -14.17 -7.08
CA CYS A 67 6.18 -14.19 -8.37
C CYS A 67 7.67 -14.57 -8.24
N ASN A 68 8.07 -15.25 -7.17
CA ASN A 68 9.47 -15.51 -6.83
C ASN A 68 10.32 -14.22 -6.67
N ILE A 69 9.67 -13.11 -6.32
CA ILE A 69 10.32 -11.84 -6.00
C ILE A 69 10.34 -11.71 -4.47
N PRO A 70 11.51 -11.79 -3.80
CA PRO A 70 11.60 -11.80 -2.35
C PRO A 70 11.00 -10.56 -1.68
N THR A 71 11.00 -9.42 -2.38
CA THR A 71 10.51 -8.14 -1.87
C THR A 71 9.06 -7.84 -2.28
N ALA A 72 8.37 -8.77 -2.96
CA ALA A 72 6.96 -8.62 -3.30
C ALA A 72 6.05 -9.33 -2.28
N VAL A 73 4.96 -8.68 -1.92
CA VAL A 73 4.01 -9.18 -0.90
C VAL A 73 2.57 -8.96 -1.35
N MET A 74 1.68 -9.87 -0.96
CA MET A 74 0.23 -9.71 -1.12
C MET A 74 -0.48 -9.97 0.20
N GLY A 75 -1.40 -9.11 0.58
CA GLY A 75 -2.37 -9.34 1.66
C GLY A 75 -3.77 -9.49 1.11
N GLU A 76 -4.54 -10.48 1.56
CA GLU A 76 -5.95 -10.65 1.19
C GLU A 76 -6.82 -10.74 2.43
N TYR A 77 -7.98 -10.09 2.38
CA TYR A 77 -9.05 -10.18 3.37
C TYR A 77 -10.39 -10.47 2.68
N GLY A 78 -11.22 -11.29 3.35
CA GLY A 78 -12.50 -11.75 2.82
C GLY A 78 -12.40 -13.12 2.14
N GLU A 79 -13.55 -13.78 1.98
CA GLU A 79 -13.60 -15.15 1.43
C GLU A 79 -14.51 -15.27 0.20
N ASP A 80 -15.39 -14.29 -0.04
CA ASP A 80 -16.43 -14.37 -1.06
C ASP A 80 -16.65 -12.98 -1.71
N GLY A 81 -17.27 -12.98 -2.89
CA GLY A 81 -17.62 -11.77 -3.63
C GLY A 81 -16.47 -11.22 -4.50
N PRO A 82 -16.66 -10.02 -5.07
CA PRO A 82 -15.69 -9.40 -5.97
C PRO A 82 -14.39 -9.04 -5.25
N ILE A 83 -13.29 -8.98 -6.01
CA ILE A 83 -11.96 -8.65 -5.53
C ILE A 83 -11.61 -7.22 -5.92
N ILE A 84 -11.40 -6.39 -4.92
CA ILE A 84 -10.88 -5.03 -5.05
C ILE A 84 -9.39 -5.06 -4.69
N ALA A 85 -8.53 -4.75 -5.64
CA ALA A 85 -7.09 -4.70 -5.47
C ALA A 85 -6.60 -3.26 -5.33
N ILE A 86 -5.75 -3.03 -4.34
CA ILE A 86 -5.03 -1.76 -4.13
C ILE A 86 -3.54 -2.06 -4.25
N LEU A 87 -2.85 -1.34 -5.13
CA LEU A 87 -1.43 -1.52 -5.38
C LEU A 87 -0.64 -0.38 -4.71
N GLY A 88 0.41 -0.75 -3.99
CA GLY A 88 1.31 0.20 -3.34
C GLY A 88 2.77 -0.09 -3.68
N GLU A 89 3.53 0.96 -3.90
CA GLU A 89 4.94 0.97 -4.21
C GLU A 89 5.76 1.41 -3.00
N PHE A 90 7.02 1.00 -2.91
CA PHE A 90 7.86 1.35 -1.75
C PHE A 90 9.37 1.33 -2.04
N ASP A 91 9.79 1.24 -3.31
CA ASP A 91 11.17 1.39 -3.70
C ASP A 91 11.62 2.85 -3.69
N ALA A 92 12.90 3.08 -3.36
CA ALA A 92 13.55 4.38 -3.39
C ALA A 92 14.36 4.54 -4.68
N LEU A 93 14.84 5.76 -4.90
CA LEU A 93 15.68 6.13 -6.05
C LEU A 93 17.14 6.37 -5.63
N PRO A 94 18.12 5.92 -6.43
CA PRO A 94 19.52 6.24 -6.20
C PRO A 94 19.79 7.73 -6.48
N GLY A 95 20.68 8.33 -5.70
CA GLY A 95 21.10 9.72 -5.87
C GLY A 95 20.11 10.77 -5.36
N LEU A 96 19.00 10.37 -4.70
CA LEU A 96 17.97 11.28 -4.19
C LEU A 96 17.92 11.31 -2.66
N SER A 97 19.05 11.06 -1.99
CA SER A 97 19.16 11.20 -0.55
C SER A 97 18.86 12.62 -0.11
N GLN A 98 18.00 12.76 0.91
CA GLN A 98 17.58 14.06 1.41
C GLN A 98 17.14 13.97 2.88
N GLU A 99 17.53 14.93 3.67
CA GLU A 99 17.04 15.10 5.05
C GLU A 99 15.55 15.51 5.05
N ALA A 100 14.77 14.89 5.91
CA ALA A 100 13.33 15.16 5.99
C ALA A 100 13.03 16.57 6.53
N GLY A 101 11.96 17.19 6.02
CA GLY A 101 11.43 18.46 6.53
C GLY A 101 12.26 19.71 6.18
N ILE A 102 13.25 19.59 5.30
CA ILE A 102 14.13 20.69 4.89
C ILE A 102 13.91 21.01 3.41
N ALA A 103 13.75 22.30 3.08
CA ALA A 103 13.56 22.78 1.71
C ALA A 103 14.87 23.05 0.97
N GLU A 104 16.02 22.77 1.57
CA GLU A 104 17.34 22.94 1.01
C GLU A 104 17.92 21.58 0.61
N TYR A 105 18.82 21.55 -0.40
CA TYR A 105 19.55 20.34 -0.75
C TYR A 105 20.47 19.92 0.40
N LYS A 106 20.12 18.84 1.07
CA LYS A 106 20.87 18.31 2.22
C LYS A 106 20.83 16.78 2.24
N PRO A 107 21.68 16.12 1.46
CA PRO A 107 21.74 14.67 1.44
C PRO A 107 22.25 14.11 2.78
N LEU A 108 21.78 12.91 3.15
CA LEU A 108 22.26 12.19 4.32
C LEU A 108 23.65 11.60 4.05
N GLU A 109 24.52 11.56 5.06
CA GLU A 109 25.90 11.03 4.92
C GLU A 109 25.95 9.51 4.75
N ASN A 110 24.96 8.79 5.28
CA ASN A 110 24.93 7.33 5.37
C ASN A 110 24.26 6.62 4.18
N THR A 111 23.65 7.35 3.27
CA THR A 111 22.99 6.80 2.08
C THR A 111 22.98 7.80 0.94
N ILE A 112 23.05 7.28 -0.28
CA ILE A 112 22.82 8.07 -1.51
C ILE A 112 21.38 7.95 -2.00
N ASN A 113 20.62 6.99 -1.48
CA ASN A 113 19.25 6.72 -1.90
C ASN A 113 18.24 7.59 -1.14
N GLY A 114 17.10 7.86 -1.75
CA GLY A 114 16.01 8.61 -1.12
C GLY A 114 14.67 8.42 -1.82
N HIS A 115 13.60 8.70 -1.10
CA HIS A 115 12.22 8.60 -1.61
C HIS A 115 11.81 9.87 -2.39
N GLY A 116 12.55 10.19 -3.46
CA GLY A 116 12.27 11.35 -4.29
C GLY A 116 10.95 11.28 -5.08
N CYS A 117 10.44 10.07 -5.34
CA CYS A 117 9.13 9.83 -5.92
C CYS A 117 8.02 9.67 -4.87
N GLY A 118 8.37 9.57 -3.58
CA GLY A 118 7.38 9.46 -2.49
C GLY A 118 6.76 8.06 -2.33
N HIS A 119 7.41 6.99 -2.79
CA HIS A 119 6.88 5.63 -2.68
C HIS A 119 6.68 5.17 -1.23
N ASN A 120 7.41 5.70 -0.25
CA ASN A 120 7.12 5.50 1.17
C ASN A 120 5.69 5.94 1.53
N LEU A 121 5.22 7.07 0.98
CA LEU A 121 3.86 7.57 1.15
C LEU A 121 2.85 6.76 0.32
N LEU A 122 3.19 6.46 -0.94
CA LEU A 122 2.32 5.71 -1.85
C LEU A 122 1.98 4.32 -1.30
N GLY A 123 2.99 3.57 -0.85
CA GLY A 123 2.81 2.25 -0.24
C GLY A 123 2.00 2.30 1.04
N ALA A 124 2.31 3.26 1.93
CA ALA A 124 1.61 3.41 3.19
C ALA A 124 0.14 3.82 3.01
N ALA A 125 -0.13 4.80 2.17
CA ALA A 125 -1.50 5.27 1.91
C ALA A 125 -2.34 4.22 1.17
N SER A 126 -1.75 3.47 0.24
CA SER A 126 -2.42 2.35 -0.44
C SER A 126 -2.81 1.24 0.56
N LEU A 127 -1.94 0.91 1.51
CA LEU A 127 -2.25 -0.10 2.53
C LEU A 127 -3.29 0.43 3.54
N LEU A 128 -3.25 1.71 3.89
CA LEU A 128 -4.30 2.36 4.69
C LEU A 128 -5.65 2.31 3.98
N ALA A 129 -5.69 2.61 2.68
CA ALA A 129 -6.92 2.53 1.88
C ALA A 129 -7.48 1.10 1.85
N ALA A 130 -6.62 0.09 1.60
CA ALA A 130 -7.02 -1.32 1.66
C ALA A 130 -7.57 -1.70 3.03
N THR A 131 -6.96 -1.21 4.10
CA THR A 131 -7.41 -1.44 5.49
C THR A 131 -8.76 -0.78 5.76
N ALA A 132 -8.95 0.47 5.36
CA ALA A 132 -10.21 1.17 5.54
C ALA A 132 -11.37 0.51 4.76
N ILE A 133 -11.11 0.08 3.51
CA ILE A 133 -12.10 -0.68 2.72
C ILE A 133 -12.45 -1.99 3.43
N LYS A 134 -11.45 -2.75 3.89
CA LYS A 134 -11.65 -3.99 4.65
C LYS A 134 -12.53 -3.76 5.89
N ASP A 135 -12.22 -2.76 6.70
CA ASP A 135 -12.96 -2.45 7.92
C ASP A 135 -14.40 -2.00 7.61
N TRP A 136 -14.58 -1.20 6.56
CA TRP A 136 -15.91 -0.77 6.10
C TRP A 136 -16.76 -1.95 5.60
N LEU A 137 -16.17 -2.86 4.80
CA LEU A 137 -16.87 -4.07 4.33
C LEU A 137 -17.30 -4.95 5.50
N PHE A 138 -16.43 -5.14 6.49
CA PHE A 138 -16.72 -5.93 7.69
C PHE A 138 -17.86 -5.31 8.51
N GLN A 139 -17.80 -3.99 8.80
CA GLN A 139 -18.82 -3.30 9.57
C GLN A 139 -20.21 -3.30 8.90
N ASN A 140 -20.25 -3.34 7.58
CA ASN A 140 -21.48 -3.33 6.82
C ASN A 140 -21.96 -4.73 6.37
N ASN A 141 -21.27 -5.81 6.78
CA ASN A 141 -21.54 -7.19 6.37
C ASN A 141 -21.63 -7.37 4.84
N ILE A 142 -20.77 -6.66 4.10
CA ILE A 142 -20.70 -6.73 2.65
C ILE A 142 -19.70 -7.82 2.25
N LYS A 143 -20.15 -8.75 1.40
CA LYS A 143 -19.31 -9.79 0.84
C LYS A 143 -18.48 -9.24 -0.31
N ALA A 144 -17.21 -9.03 -0.06
CA ALA A 144 -16.18 -8.69 -1.02
C ALA A 144 -14.81 -9.08 -0.47
N ARG A 145 -13.82 -9.15 -1.35
CA ARG A 145 -12.42 -9.37 -0.97
C ARG A 145 -11.60 -8.14 -1.27
N VAL A 146 -10.70 -7.81 -0.36
CA VAL A 146 -9.74 -6.73 -0.54
C VAL A 146 -8.36 -7.35 -0.65
N ARG A 147 -7.62 -7.00 -1.69
CA ARG A 147 -6.21 -7.35 -1.85
C ARG A 147 -5.34 -6.10 -1.82
N TYR A 148 -4.30 -6.13 -1.02
CA TYR A 148 -3.19 -5.22 -1.15
C TYR A 148 -2.04 -5.94 -1.87
N TYR A 149 -1.47 -5.29 -2.87
CA TYR A 149 -0.24 -5.75 -3.52
C TYR A 149 0.88 -4.77 -3.20
N GLY A 150 1.89 -5.24 -2.46
CA GLY A 150 3.14 -4.52 -2.28
C GLY A 150 4.05 -4.78 -3.46
N CYS A 151 4.24 -3.76 -4.29
CA CYS A 151 4.89 -3.80 -5.59
C CYS A 151 6.29 -3.18 -5.48
N PRO A 152 7.36 -3.98 -5.39
CA PRO A 152 8.73 -3.46 -5.40
C PRO A 152 9.18 -3.05 -6.79
N ALA A 153 10.31 -2.34 -6.86
CA ALA A 153 11.07 -2.08 -8.08
C ALA A 153 10.25 -1.41 -9.20
N GLU A 154 9.38 -0.48 -8.85
CA GLU A 154 8.59 0.25 -9.84
C GLU A 154 9.49 1.06 -10.76
N GLU A 155 10.46 1.78 -10.20
CA GLU A 155 11.33 2.74 -10.89
C GLU A 155 12.28 2.13 -11.93
N GLY A 156 12.48 0.83 -11.95
CA GLY A 156 13.41 0.25 -12.91
C GLY A 156 13.28 -1.25 -13.12
N GLY A 157 12.53 -1.96 -12.28
CA GLY A 157 12.41 -3.41 -12.32
C GLY A 157 11.04 -3.93 -12.75
N ALA A 158 10.00 -3.07 -12.72
CA ALA A 158 8.65 -3.36 -13.17
C ALA A 158 8.02 -4.64 -12.57
N ALA A 159 8.09 -4.83 -11.25
CA ALA A 159 7.57 -6.03 -10.58
C ALA A 159 6.09 -6.32 -10.91
N LYS A 160 5.27 -5.30 -11.14
CA LYS A 160 3.86 -5.45 -11.56
C LYS A 160 3.71 -6.25 -12.86
N THR A 161 4.66 -6.14 -13.78
CA THR A 161 4.68 -6.92 -15.02
C THR A 161 4.83 -8.42 -14.75
N TYR A 162 5.68 -8.80 -13.79
CA TYR A 162 5.83 -10.19 -13.37
C TYR A 162 4.59 -10.69 -12.64
N MET A 163 3.97 -9.84 -11.81
CA MET A 163 2.70 -10.19 -11.14
C MET A 163 1.58 -10.44 -12.16
N ALA A 164 1.48 -9.63 -13.21
CA ALA A 164 0.53 -9.82 -14.30
C ALA A 164 0.83 -11.11 -15.08
N ARG A 165 2.09 -11.34 -15.48
CA ARG A 165 2.52 -12.56 -16.17
C ARG A 165 2.15 -13.83 -15.40
N ASP A 166 2.32 -13.81 -14.08
CA ASP A 166 2.10 -14.98 -13.21
C ASP A 166 0.63 -15.09 -12.73
N GLY A 167 -0.29 -14.31 -13.30
CA GLY A 167 -1.73 -14.43 -13.11
C GLY A 167 -2.27 -13.84 -11.79
N PHE A 168 -1.49 -13.01 -11.09
CA PHE A 168 -1.93 -12.47 -9.80
C PHE A 168 -3.12 -11.50 -9.93
N PHE A 169 -3.39 -10.99 -11.12
CA PHE A 169 -4.52 -10.09 -11.40
C PHE A 169 -5.68 -10.74 -12.16
N ASP A 170 -5.57 -12.02 -12.58
CA ASP A 170 -6.54 -12.65 -13.49
C ASP A 170 -7.96 -12.71 -12.92
N ASN A 171 -8.12 -12.77 -11.62
CA ASN A 171 -9.41 -12.82 -10.93
C ASN A 171 -9.75 -11.55 -10.16
N VAL A 172 -9.06 -10.44 -10.44
CA VAL A 172 -9.32 -9.13 -9.84
C VAL A 172 -10.42 -8.42 -10.65
N ASP A 173 -11.48 -7.97 -9.97
CA ASP A 173 -12.58 -7.25 -10.61
C ASP A 173 -12.27 -5.76 -10.79
N VAL A 174 -11.57 -5.17 -9.81
CA VAL A 174 -11.15 -3.76 -9.84
C VAL A 174 -9.74 -3.65 -9.27
N ALA A 175 -8.85 -2.99 -10.00
CA ALA A 175 -7.51 -2.66 -9.52
C ALA A 175 -7.33 -1.14 -9.49
N ILE A 176 -6.86 -0.62 -8.35
CA ILE A 176 -6.59 0.80 -8.14
C ILE A 176 -5.09 0.95 -7.88
N CYS A 177 -4.46 1.74 -8.72
CA CYS A 177 -3.08 2.16 -8.60
C CYS A 177 -3.03 3.68 -8.77
N TRP A 178 -2.21 4.34 -7.99
CA TRP A 178 -1.98 5.77 -8.10
C TRP A 178 -0.49 6.08 -7.97
N HIS A 179 -0.10 7.20 -8.54
CA HIS A 179 1.30 7.61 -8.56
C HIS A 179 1.41 9.13 -8.54
#